data_4ab4d21afca3740d95b0f9c009481a4b
#
_entry.id   4ab4d21afca3740d95b0f9c009481a4b
#
_cell.length_a   1.000
_cell.length_b   1.000
_cell.length_c   1.000
_cell.angle_alpha   90.00
_cell.angle_beta   90.00
_cell.angle_gamma   90.00
#
_symmetry.space_group_name_H-M   'P 1'
#
loop_
_entity.id
_entity.type
_entity.pdbx_description
1 polymer ?
#
loop_
_entity_poly.entity_id
_entity_poly.type
_entity_poly.pdbx_seq_one_letter_code
_entity_poly.pdbx_strand_id
1 'polypeptide(L)'
;MKRAIKTLSVAVLLALIVIVIAISWLIPNYAVKINSEITNFFLTDHSSDKLLDPEDFGIQKNGIEYFSLLTPDGLTISAFRILPVDSVVRKGTIIFLHGIRRSKECSFPMASFFSKKGYDCFAMDLRSHGDSSGDYITFGNSEHRDVSSFIDYISENFGLENRVVLWGQSLGAAVAFLTAESDVRVDALISESTYSDFESSVGDFFSSYTGFNSPFIERVIIKRVSRMANFRPDDISPLKAAKNIHIPVLIVHGNNDNKINPVYANELFLGLASNNKRILIIPGASHLDVWNKGGVGYFAEVDKFLNTAVLNFSSDE
;
A
#
# COMPACT_ATOMS: atom_id res chain seq x y z
N MET A 1 43.43 33.23 14.97
CA MET A 1 42.21 33.65 14.31
C MET A 1 42.08 33.11 12.87
N LYS A 2 42.96 33.47 11.92
CA LYS A 2 42.87 33.00 10.51
C LYS A 2 42.88 31.47 10.33
N ARG A 3 43.66 30.70 11.11
CA ARG A 3 43.71 29.23 11.09
C ARG A 3 42.35 28.63 11.57
N ALA A 4 41.79 29.16 12.67
CA ALA A 4 40.50 28.67 13.19
C ALA A 4 39.32 28.91 12.19
N ILE A 5 39.31 30.08 11.55
CA ILE A 5 38.32 30.37 10.49
C ILE A 5 38.45 29.40 9.30
N LYS A 6 39.69 29.12 8.85
CA LYS A 6 39.93 28.19 7.75
C LYS A 6 39.51 26.75 8.11
N THR A 7 39.76 26.30 9.33
CA THR A 7 39.34 25.00 9.82
C THR A 7 37.80 24.90 9.89
N LEU A 8 37.13 25.95 10.39
CA LEU A 8 35.69 26.00 10.46
C LEU A 8 35.06 25.99 9.05
N SER A 9 35.61 26.75 8.10
CA SER A 9 35.14 26.77 6.71
C SER A 9 35.26 25.40 6.03
N VAL A 10 36.37 24.68 6.28
CA VAL A 10 36.56 23.31 5.75
C VAL A 10 35.56 22.34 6.38
N ALA A 11 35.33 22.42 7.69
CA ALA A 11 34.37 21.58 8.36
C ALA A 11 32.91 21.81 7.84
N VAL A 12 32.54 23.06 7.64
CA VAL A 12 31.23 23.42 7.03
C VAL A 12 31.12 22.88 5.60
N LEU A 13 32.17 23.02 4.79
CA LEU A 13 32.18 22.48 3.43
C LEU A 13 32.04 20.96 3.41
N LEU A 14 32.75 20.25 4.28
CA LEU A 14 32.64 18.78 4.40
C LEU A 14 31.22 18.37 4.84
N ALA A 15 30.64 19.06 5.81
CA ALA A 15 29.26 18.82 6.24
C ALA A 15 28.25 19.00 5.10
N LEU A 16 28.42 20.06 4.30
CA LEU A 16 27.58 20.30 3.12
C LEU A 16 27.73 19.19 2.07
N ILE A 17 28.94 18.71 1.83
CA ILE A 17 29.18 17.59 0.89
C ILE A 17 28.48 16.32 1.39
N VAL A 18 28.59 16.00 2.67
CA VAL A 18 27.90 14.84 3.26
C VAL A 18 26.38 14.96 3.11
N ILE A 19 25.84 16.13 3.38
CA ILE A 19 24.39 16.39 3.20
C ILE A 19 23.98 16.21 1.73
N VAL A 20 24.76 16.72 0.78
CA VAL A 20 24.47 16.57 -0.66
C VAL A 20 24.52 15.09 -1.07
N ILE A 21 25.51 14.33 -0.58
CA ILE A 21 25.58 12.88 -0.82
C ILE A 21 24.36 12.16 -0.24
N ALA A 22 23.99 12.46 1.02
CA ALA A 22 22.85 11.86 1.67
C ALA A 22 21.54 12.12 0.88
N ILE A 23 21.28 13.37 0.52
CA ILE A 23 20.06 13.76 -0.23
C ILE A 23 20.06 13.17 -1.64
N SER A 24 21.19 13.17 -2.34
CA SER A 24 21.26 12.77 -3.74
C SER A 24 21.43 11.27 -3.96
N TRP A 25 21.85 10.52 -2.96
CA TRP A 25 22.18 9.11 -3.10
C TRP A 25 21.54 8.22 -2.02
N LEU A 26 21.77 8.49 -0.73
CA LEU A 26 21.26 7.62 0.36
C LEU A 26 19.74 7.59 0.41
N ILE A 27 19.08 8.75 0.50
CA ILE A 27 17.64 8.85 0.65
C ILE A 27 16.91 8.24 -0.58
N PRO A 28 17.27 8.55 -1.84
CA PRO A 28 16.63 7.94 -2.99
C PRO A 28 16.83 6.41 -3.06
N ASN A 29 18.04 5.91 -2.81
CA ASN A 29 18.26 4.45 -2.77
C ASN A 29 17.43 3.79 -1.68
N TYR A 30 17.38 4.37 -0.49
CA TYR A 30 16.54 3.91 0.59
C TYR A 30 15.06 3.90 0.23
N ALA A 31 14.58 4.92 -0.47
CA ALA A 31 13.17 5.06 -0.83
C ALA A 31 12.70 4.00 -1.83
N VAL A 32 13.53 3.59 -2.80
CA VAL A 32 13.08 2.72 -3.91
C VAL A 32 13.63 1.30 -3.87
N LYS A 33 14.74 1.04 -3.16
CA LYS A 33 15.35 -0.30 -3.04
C LYS A 33 14.96 -0.96 -1.73
N ILE A 34 13.81 -1.59 -1.68
CA ILE A 34 13.25 -2.14 -0.45
C ILE A 34 14.03 -3.38 0.03
N ASN A 35 14.29 -4.35 -0.86
CA ASN A 35 14.98 -5.60 -0.53
C ASN A 35 16.52 -5.53 -0.69
N SER A 36 17.13 -4.33 -0.60
CA SER A 36 18.58 -4.21 -0.72
C SER A 36 19.30 -4.46 0.61
N GLU A 37 20.56 -4.93 0.53
CA GLU A 37 21.42 -5.10 1.71
C GLU A 37 21.59 -3.81 2.53
N ILE A 38 21.64 -2.64 1.84
CA ILE A 38 21.73 -1.33 2.49
C ILE A 38 20.47 -1.08 3.32
N THR A 39 19.31 -1.37 2.77
CA THR A 39 18.02 -1.21 3.46
C THR A 39 17.95 -2.14 4.67
N ASN A 40 18.35 -3.40 4.49
CA ASN A 40 18.36 -4.41 5.56
C ASN A 40 19.39 -4.08 6.66
N PHE A 41 20.50 -3.42 6.33
CA PHE A 41 21.51 -3.02 7.33
C PHE A 41 21.00 -1.87 8.23
N PHE A 42 20.31 -0.88 7.66
CA PHE A 42 19.83 0.29 8.41
C PHE A 42 18.50 0.07 9.13
N LEU A 43 17.76 -0.96 8.77
CA LEU A 43 16.40 -1.20 9.27
C LEU A 43 16.22 -2.66 9.64
N THR A 44 16.40 -2.94 10.91
CA THR A 44 16.11 -4.26 11.51
C THR A 44 14.62 -4.58 11.61
N ASP A 45 13.75 -3.65 11.21
CA ASP A 45 12.30 -3.69 11.46
C ASP A 45 11.46 -4.23 10.29
N HIS A 46 12.08 -4.62 9.16
CA HIS A 46 11.35 -5.09 7.96
C HIS A 46 10.91 -6.54 8.00
N SER A 47 11.45 -7.30 8.93
CA SER A 47 11.13 -8.71 9.09
C SER A 47 9.92 -8.97 9.99
N SER A 48 9.34 -7.92 10.61
CA SER A 48 8.28 -8.11 11.60
C SER A 48 7.05 -8.81 11.01
N ASP A 49 6.69 -8.51 9.77
CA ASP A 49 5.52 -9.14 9.14
C ASP A 49 5.76 -10.60 8.76
N LYS A 50 6.95 -10.94 8.28
CA LYS A 50 7.33 -12.34 7.99
C LYS A 50 7.40 -13.21 9.25
N LEU A 51 7.47 -12.59 10.43
CA LEU A 51 7.42 -13.26 11.71
C LEU A 51 6.00 -13.43 12.24
N LEU A 52 4.98 -12.88 11.55
CA LEU A 52 3.60 -13.10 11.93
C LEU A 52 3.25 -14.58 11.70
N ASP A 53 2.92 -15.27 12.80
CA ASP A 53 2.44 -16.63 12.68
C ASP A 53 0.93 -16.62 12.33
N PRO A 54 0.51 -17.23 11.22
CA PRO A 54 -0.90 -17.29 10.86
C PRO A 54 -1.76 -17.94 11.94
N GLU A 55 -1.20 -18.83 12.78
CA GLU A 55 -1.91 -19.48 13.88
C GLU A 55 -2.34 -18.49 14.97
N ASP A 56 -1.60 -17.39 15.16
CA ASP A 56 -1.99 -16.30 16.08
C ASP A 56 -3.30 -15.62 15.66
N PHE A 57 -3.66 -15.73 14.39
CA PHE A 57 -4.90 -15.21 13.81
C PHE A 57 -5.94 -16.30 13.56
N GLY A 58 -5.67 -17.53 14.02
CA GLY A 58 -6.57 -18.68 13.87
C GLY A 58 -6.63 -19.21 12.44
N ILE A 59 -5.56 -19.04 11.67
CA ILE A 59 -5.35 -19.65 10.36
C ILE A 59 -4.41 -20.82 10.53
N GLN A 60 -4.85 -22.03 10.17
CA GLN A 60 -3.97 -23.20 10.16
C GLN A 60 -2.95 -23.07 9.02
N LYS A 61 -1.69 -23.41 9.25
CA LYS A 61 -0.61 -23.29 8.23
C LYS A 61 -0.90 -24.08 6.96
N ASN A 62 -1.54 -25.23 7.08
CA ASN A 62 -1.99 -26.04 5.95
C ASN A 62 -3.24 -25.49 5.25
N GLY A 63 -3.86 -24.46 5.78
CA GLY A 63 -4.99 -23.72 5.16
C GLY A 63 -4.54 -22.53 4.32
N ILE A 64 -3.24 -22.31 4.17
CA ILE A 64 -2.67 -21.26 3.32
C ILE A 64 -2.04 -21.91 2.10
N GLU A 65 -2.50 -21.50 0.92
CA GLU A 65 -1.92 -21.90 -0.35
C GLU A 65 -0.94 -20.82 -0.82
N TYR A 66 0.37 -21.08 -0.74
CA TYR A 66 1.40 -20.20 -1.25
C TYR A 66 1.71 -20.50 -2.70
N PHE A 67 1.84 -19.47 -3.52
CA PHE A 67 2.16 -19.58 -4.93
C PHE A 67 2.92 -18.36 -5.44
N SER A 68 3.37 -18.41 -6.69
CA SER A 68 3.96 -17.26 -7.37
C SER A 68 3.50 -17.19 -8.81
N LEU A 69 3.53 -16.00 -9.38
CA LEU A 69 3.22 -15.74 -10.78
C LEU A 69 4.33 -14.91 -11.41
N LEU A 70 4.41 -14.98 -12.73
CA LEU A 70 5.34 -14.18 -13.53
C LEU A 70 4.58 -13.00 -14.14
N THR A 71 5.09 -11.79 -13.93
CA THR A 71 4.53 -10.60 -14.56
C THR A 71 4.97 -10.48 -16.02
N PRO A 72 4.29 -9.70 -16.87
CA PRO A 72 4.68 -9.48 -18.26
C PRO A 72 6.09 -8.90 -18.45
N ASP A 73 6.62 -8.17 -17.47
CA ASP A 73 7.99 -7.64 -17.47
C ASP A 73 9.01 -8.57 -16.81
N GLY A 74 8.62 -9.82 -16.51
CA GLY A 74 9.51 -10.90 -16.09
C GLY A 74 9.83 -10.95 -14.60
N LEU A 75 9.08 -10.24 -13.75
CA LEU A 75 9.23 -10.34 -12.31
C LEU A 75 8.40 -11.52 -11.75
N THR A 76 8.95 -12.18 -10.73
CA THR A 76 8.21 -13.15 -9.94
C THR A 76 7.54 -12.45 -8.79
N ILE A 77 6.21 -12.57 -8.69
CA ILE A 77 5.40 -12.06 -7.59
C ILE A 77 4.99 -13.22 -6.71
N SER A 78 5.28 -13.10 -5.41
CA SER A 78 4.90 -14.08 -4.39
C SER A 78 3.54 -13.73 -3.80
N ALA A 79 2.71 -14.73 -3.57
CA ALA A 79 1.36 -14.55 -3.06
C ALA A 79 0.92 -15.72 -2.18
N PHE A 80 -0.19 -15.51 -1.48
CA PHE A 80 -0.93 -16.59 -0.85
C PHE A 80 -2.43 -16.46 -1.08
N ARG A 81 -3.12 -17.58 -0.85
CA ARG A 81 -4.57 -17.70 -0.81
C ARG A 81 -5.01 -18.33 0.50
N ILE A 82 -6.08 -17.81 1.09
CA ILE A 82 -6.82 -18.42 2.19
C ILE A 82 -8.26 -18.59 1.75
N LEU A 83 -8.68 -19.84 1.61
CA LEU A 83 -10.02 -20.21 1.19
C LEU A 83 -11.07 -19.81 2.22
N PRO A 84 -12.28 -19.48 1.77
CA PRO A 84 -13.43 -19.35 2.68
C PRO A 84 -13.74 -20.70 3.34
N VAL A 85 -14.31 -20.63 4.54
CA VAL A 85 -14.73 -21.83 5.28
C VAL A 85 -15.87 -22.53 4.51
N ASP A 86 -15.76 -23.83 4.28
CA ASP A 86 -16.70 -24.62 3.44
C ASP A 86 -18.17 -24.50 3.81
N SER A 87 -18.48 -24.22 5.08
CA SER A 87 -19.86 -24.09 5.57
C SER A 87 -20.52 -22.74 5.26
N VAL A 88 -19.80 -21.80 4.62
CA VAL A 88 -20.27 -20.43 4.36
C VAL A 88 -20.44 -20.20 2.87
N VAL A 89 -21.56 -19.53 2.51
CA VAL A 89 -21.80 -19.14 1.11
C VAL A 89 -20.70 -18.19 0.63
N ARG A 90 -20.12 -18.49 -0.53
CA ARG A 90 -19.08 -17.67 -1.15
C ARG A 90 -19.66 -16.33 -1.60
N LYS A 91 -18.97 -15.24 -1.25
CA LYS A 91 -19.42 -13.86 -1.47
C LYS A 91 -18.61 -13.12 -2.52
N GLY A 92 -17.33 -13.48 -2.68
CA GLY A 92 -16.42 -12.79 -3.60
C GLY A 92 -14.97 -13.03 -3.24
N THR A 93 -14.09 -12.33 -3.94
CA THR A 93 -12.64 -12.35 -3.79
C THR A 93 -12.16 -11.04 -3.18
N ILE A 94 -11.31 -11.10 -2.14
CA ILE A 94 -10.60 -9.95 -1.61
C ILE A 94 -9.11 -10.10 -1.91
N ILE A 95 -8.51 -9.07 -2.51
CA ILE A 95 -7.07 -9.00 -2.78
C ILE A 95 -6.46 -7.93 -1.88
N PHE A 96 -5.57 -8.34 -0.99
CA PHE A 96 -4.87 -7.46 -0.05
C PHE A 96 -3.53 -7.00 -0.61
N LEU A 97 -3.29 -5.68 -0.52
CA LEU A 97 -2.09 -4.99 -0.98
C LEU A 97 -1.45 -4.26 0.21
N HIS A 98 -0.26 -4.66 0.59
CA HIS A 98 0.45 -4.15 1.76
C HIS A 98 1.09 -2.77 1.55
N GLY A 99 1.45 -2.09 2.62
CA GLY A 99 2.20 -0.83 2.61
C GLY A 99 3.68 -1.00 2.26
N ILE A 100 4.36 0.13 2.06
CA ILE A 100 5.81 0.14 1.81
C ILE A 100 6.55 -0.56 2.95
N ARG A 101 7.56 -1.38 2.63
CA ARG A 101 8.37 -2.17 3.57
C ARG A 101 7.58 -3.19 4.41
N ARG A 102 6.39 -3.53 3.98
CA ARG A 102 5.59 -4.62 4.55
C ARG A 102 5.65 -5.83 3.63
N SER A 103 4.98 -6.89 4.01
CA SER A 103 4.80 -8.08 3.18
C SER A 103 3.35 -8.57 3.24
N LYS A 104 3.00 -9.53 2.39
CA LYS A 104 1.66 -10.11 2.28
C LYS A 104 1.11 -10.62 3.62
N GLU A 105 1.99 -11.06 4.52
CA GLU A 105 1.61 -11.60 5.84
C GLU A 105 0.91 -10.57 6.73
N CYS A 106 1.13 -9.27 6.52
CA CYS A 106 0.42 -8.23 7.28
C CYS A 106 -1.11 -8.26 7.10
N SER A 107 -1.60 -8.96 6.07
CA SER A 107 -3.02 -9.14 5.82
C SER A 107 -3.66 -10.30 6.59
N PHE A 108 -2.91 -11.14 7.29
CA PHE A 108 -3.46 -12.29 8.03
C PHE A 108 -4.65 -11.94 8.94
N PRO A 109 -4.65 -10.85 9.72
CA PRO A 109 -5.80 -10.51 10.55
C PRO A 109 -7.09 -10.32 9.75
N MET A 110 -7.02 -9.58 8.63
CA MET A 110 -8.15 -9.31 7.74
C MET A 110 -8.56 -10.57 6.98
N ALA A 111 -7.60 -11.29 6.40
CA ALA A 111 -7.85 -12.51 5.66
C ALA A 111 -8.50 -13.59 6.53
N SER A 112 -8.03 -13.76 7.79
CA SER A 112 -8.67 -14.66 8.74
C SER A 112 -10.12 -14.29 9.05
N PHE A 113 -10.41 -13.02 9.22
CA PHE A 113 -11.76 -12.58 9.53
C PHE A 113 -12.70 -12.77 8.33
N PHE A 114 -12.28 -12.35 7.14
CA PHE A 114 -13.14 -12.35 5.96
C PHE A 114 -13.26 -13.71 5.27
N SER A 115 -12.27 -14.60 5.40
CA SER A 115 -12.44 -16.00 4.95
C SER A 115 -13.57 -16.71 5.72
N LYS A 116 -13.72 -16.43 7.01
CA LYS A 116 -14.85 -16.93 7.83
C LYS A 116 -16.20 -16.30 7.46
N LYS A 117 -16.17 -15.21 6.70
CA LYS A 117 -17.37 -14.51 6.18
C LYS A 117 -17.76 -14.93 4.76
N GLY A 118 -16.99 -15.83 4.13
CA GLY A 118 -17.27 -16.36 2.80
C GLY A 118 -16.47 -15.72 1.67
N TYR A 119 -15.44 -14.92 1.98
CA TYR A 119 -14.55 -14.36 0.96
C TYR A 119 -13.34 -15.25 0.71
N ASP A 120 -12.99 -15.42 -0.56
CA ASP A 120 -11.73 -15.98 -0.99
C ASP A 120 -10.64 -14.89 -0.87
N CYS A 121 -9.69 -15.09 0.02
CA CYS A 121 -8.75 -14.06 0.44
C CYS A 121 -7.37 -14.30 -0.19
N PHE A 122 -6.93 -13.38 -1.03
CA PHE A 122 -5.61 -13.37 -1.62
C PHE A 122 -4.76 -12.22 -1.09
N ALA A 123 -3.46 -12.43 -0.97
CA ALA A 123 -2.52 -11.35 -0.71
C ALA A 123 -1.25 -11.59 -1.54
N MET A 124 -0.65 -10.50 -2.02
CA MET A 124 0.59 -10.54 -2.78
C MET A 124 1.65 -9.65 -2.15
N ASP A 125 2.90 -10.04 -2.26
CA ASP A 125 4.01 -9.12 -2.08
C ASP A 125 4.11 -8.22 -3.32
N LEU A 126 4.02 -6.92 -3.15
CA LEU A 126 4.27 -5.97 -4.22
C LEU A 126 5.72 -6.13 -4.74
N ARG A 127 5.99 -5.76 -6.00
CA ARG A 127 7.36 -5.80 -6.55
C ARG A 127 8.38 -5.21 -5.59
N SER A 128 9.57 -5.78 -5.53
CA SER A 128 10.67 -5.41 -4.61
C SER A 128 10.37 -5.57 -3.11
N HIS A 129 9.28 -6.23 -2.74
CA HIS A 129 8.95 -6.50 -1.33
C HIS A 129 8.88 -8.01 -1.06
N GLY A 130 9.01 -8.36 0.21
CA GLY A 130 8.81 -9.72 0.69
C GLY A 130 9.63 -10.75 -0.08
N ASP A 131 8.95 -11.73 -0.68
CA ASP A 131 9.54 -12.76 -1.52
C ASP A 131 9.37 -12.48 -3.02
N SER A 132 8.78 -11.31 -3.38
CA SER A 132 8.69 -10.85 -4.76
C SER A 132 10.00 -10.29 -5.27
N SER A 133 10.29 -10.53 -6.55
CA SER A 133 11.46 -9.98 -7.21
C SER A 133 11.27 -8.52 -7.62
N GLY A 134 12.36 -7.89 -8.06
CA GLY A 134 12.41 -6.50 -8.52
C GLY A 134 13.50 -5.70 -7.81
N ASP A 135 14.08 -4.75 -8.54
CA ASP A 135 15.13 -3.87 -8.00
C ASP A 135 14.57 -2.61 -7.35
N TYR A 136 13.42 -2.15 -7.84
CA TYR A 136 12.82 -0.86 -7.48
C TYR A 136 11.31 -0.96 -7.32
N ILE A 137 10.79 -0.21 -6.35
CA ILE A 137 9.37 0.14 -6.31
C ILE A 137 9.12 1.38 -7.17
N THR A 138 7.91 1.50 -7.71
CA THR A 138 7.49 2.63 -8.55
C THR A 138 6.28 3.38 -7.99
N PHE A 139 5.98 3.17 -6.70
CA PHE A 139 4.91 3.83 -5.94
C PHE A 139 3.51 3.74 -6.54
N GLY A 140 3.26 2.72 -7.35
CA GLY A 140 1.99 2.46 -8.02
C GLY A 140 2.08 2.45 -9.54
N ASN A 141 3.10 3.10 -10.14
CA ASN A 141 3.21 3.21 -11.60
C ASN A 141 3.33 1.85 -12.34
N SER A 142 4.03 0.89 -11.77
CA SER A 142 4.13 -0.47 -12.32
C SER A 142 3.34 -1.47 -11.49
N GLU A 143 3.24 -1.24 -10.18
CA GLU A 143 2.54 -2.11 -9.25
C GLU A 143 1.07 -2.33 -9.62
N HIS A 144 0.37 -1.30 -10.14
CA HIS A 144 -1.03 -1.47 -10.58
C HIS A 144 -1.18 -2.51 -11.71
N ARG A 145 -0.17 -2.61 -12.59
CA ARG A 145 -0.15 -3.63 -13.67
C ARG A 145 0.14 -5.02 -13.11
N ASP A 146 0.98 -5.10 -12.06
CA ASP A 146 1.20 -6.38 -11.36
C ASP A 146 -0.09 -6.88 -10.73
N VAL A 147 -0.89 -5.98 -10.13
CA VAL A 147 -2.19 -6.32 -9.56
C VAL A 147 -3.16 -6.78 -10.66
N SER A 148 -3.20 -6.13 -11.81
CA SER A 148 -4.03 -6.58 -12.95
C SER A 148 -3.58 -7.98 -13.42
N SER A 149 -2.27 -8.23 -13.54
CA SER A 149 -1.74 -9.57 -13.87
C SER A 149 -2.04 -10.59 -12.78
N PHE A 150 -2.09 -10.17 -11.54
CA PHE A 150 -2.50 -11.03 -10.43
C PHE A 150 -3.98 -11.41 -10.51
N ILE A 151 -4.85 -10.46 -10.89
CA ILE A 151 -6.27 -10.73 -11.15
C ILE A 151 -6.42 -11.71 -12.34
N ASP A 152 -5.62 -11.56 -13.42
CA ASP A 152 -5.59 -12.52 -14.53
C ASP A 152 -5.24 -13.92 -14.04
N TYR A 153 -4.16 -14.03 -13.27
CA TYR A 153 -3.69 -15.31 -12.72
C TYR A 153 -4.74 -15.97 -11.81
N ILE A 154 -5.39 -15.20 -10.93
CA ILE A 154 -6.47 -15.71 -10.07
C ILE A 154 -7.64 -16.23 -10.93
N SER A 155 -8.03 -15.46 -11.95
CA SER A 155 -9.11 -15.85 -12.85
C SER A 155 -8.85 -17.17 -13.57
N GLU A 156 -7.63 -17.35 -14.05
CA GLU A 156 -7.22 -18.52 -14.83
C GLU A 156 -7.02 -19.80 -13.98
N ASN A 157 -6.48 -19.64 -12.76
CA ASN A 157 -6.06 -20.80 -11.96
C ASN A 157 -7.00 -21.16 -10.82
N PHE A 158 -7.77 -20.20 -10.31
CA PHE A 158 -8.64 -20.39 -9.14
C PHE A 158 -10.12 -20.08 -9.43
N GLY A 159 -10.38 -19.35 -10.52
CA GLY A 159 -11.67 -18.74 -10.78
C GLY A 159 -11.89 -17.48 -9.94
N LEU A 160 -12.51 -16.46 -10.53
CA LEU A 160 -12.95 -15.29 -9.78
C LEU A 160 -14.37 -15.55 -9.28
N GLU A 161 -14.52 -15.62 -7.97
CA GLU A 161 -15.83 -15.78 -7.35
C GLU A 161 -16.54 -14.42 -7.27
N ASN A 162 -17.62 -14.27 -8.03
CA ASN A 162 -18.55 -13.16 -8.02
C ASN A 162 -17.94 -11.75 -8.13
N ARG A 163 -17.35 -11.22 -7.07
CA ARG A 163 -16.91 -9.81 -6.94
C ARG A 163 -15.45 -9.73 -6.53
N VAL A 164 -14.71 -8.80 -7.13
CA VAL A 164 -13.33 -8.51 -6.80
C VAL A 164 -13.23 -7.23 -5.99
N VAL A 165 -12.74 -7.35 -4.77
CA VAL A 165 -12.47 -6.23 -3.87
C VAL A 165 -10.97 -6.04 -3.75
N LEU A 166 -10.47 -4.85 -4.03
CA LEU A 166 -9.11 -4.47 -3.67
C LEU A 166 -9.09 -3.83 -2.28
N TRP A 167 -8.18 -4.30 -1.45
CA TRP A 167 -7.97 -3.74 -0.11
C TRP A 167 -6.50 -3.37 0.06
N GLY A 168 -6.21 -2.10 0.00
CA GLY A 168 -4.86 -1.59 0.09
C GLY A 168 -4.59 -0.80 1.36
N GLN A 169 -3.34 -0.89 1.85
CA GLN A 169 -2.83 -0.10 2.97
C GLN A 169 -1.66 0.78 2.50
N SER A 170 -1.70 2.09 2.79
CA SER A 170 -0.62 3.04 2.46
C SER A 170 -0.24 2.99 0.98
N LEU A 171 0.97 2.57 0.62
CA LEU A 171 1.38 2.32 -0.76
C LEU A 171 0.40 1.38 -1.48
N GLY A 172 0.01 0.27 -0.84
CA GLY A 172 -0.95 -0.68 -1.43
C GLY A 172 -2.31 -0.04 -1.71
N ALA A 173 -2.73 0.95 -0.92
CA ALA A 173 -3.97 1.69 -1.18
C ALA A 173 -3.83 2.64 -2.38
N ALA A 174 -2.67 3.27 -2.56
CA ALA A 174 -2.40 4.06 -3.77
C ALA A 174 -2.40 3.16 -5.02
N VAL A 175 -1.75 1.98 -4.95
CA VAL A 175 -1.78 0.97 -6.00
C VAL A 175 -3.22 0.55 -6.30
N ALA A 176 -4.04 0.30 -5.27
CA ALA A 176 -5.43 -0.11 -5.43
C ALA A 176 -6.28 0.96 -6.14
N PHE A 177 -6.07 2.26 -5.86
CA PHE A 177 -6.71 3.35 -6.60
C PHE A 177 -6.34 3.34 -8.08
N LEU A 178 -5.05 3.23 -8.41
CA LEU A 178 -4.57 3.21 -9.80
C LEU A 178 -5.04 1.96 -10.56
N THR A 179 -5.12 0.82 -9.87
CA THR A 179 -5.68 -0.40 -10.45
C THR A 179 -7.17 -0.26 -10.69
N ALA A 180 -7.95 0.23 -9.71
CA ALA A 180 -9.40 0.38 -9.83
C ALA A 180 -9.82 1.39 -10.91
N GLU A 181 -8.97 2.39 -11.23
CA GLU A 181 -9.18 3.29 -12.36
C GLU A 181 -9.01 2.58 -13.71
N SER A 182 -8.08 1.62 -13.81
CA SER A 182 -7.65 1.03 -15.08
C SER A 182 -8.18 -0.38 -15.34
N ASP A 183 -8.67 -1.09 -14.31
CA ASP A 183 -9.13 -2.48 -14.41
C ASP A 183 -10.61 -2.59 -14.02
N VAL A 184 -11.44 -2.81 -15.02
CA VAL A 184 -12.91 -2.89 -14.88
C VAL A 184 -13.41 -4.10 -14.09
N ARG A 185 -12.55 -5.07 -13.79
CA ARG A 185 -12.89 -6.24 -12.97
C ARG A 185 -12.96 -5.93 -11.48
N VAL A 186 -12.44 -4.78 -11.08
CA VAL A 186 -12.52 -4.35 -9.67
C VAL A 186 -13.92 -3.82 -9.38
N ASP A 187 -14.61 -4.46 -8.46
CA ASP A 187 -16.00 -4.13 -8.09
C ASP A 187 -16.10 -3.23 -6.85
N ALA A 188 -15.11 -3.23 -5.98
CA ALA A 188 -15.06 -2.34 -4.81
C ALA A 188 -13.62 -2.08 -4.34
N LEU A 189 -13.43 -0.97 -3.65
CA LEU A 189 -12.14 -0.54 -3.12
C LEU A 189 -12.23 -0.24 -1.62
N ILE A 190 -11.29 -0.79 -0.83
CA ILE A 190 -11.03 -0.40 0.55
C ILE A 190 -9.63 0.19 0.61
N SER A 191 -9.53 1.44 1.04
CA SER A 191 -8.28 2.20 1.08
C SER A 191 -7.96 2.64 2.50
N GLU A 192 -6.83 2.20 3.04
CA GLU A 192 -6.36 2.57 4.38
C GLU A 192 -5.14 3.47 4.31
N SER A 193 -5.19 4.61 5.02
CA SER A 193 -4.04 5.48 5.30
C SER A 193 -3.22 5.86 4.08
N THR A 194 -3.86 6.17 2.94
CA THR A 194 -3.15 6.55 1.71
C THR A 194 -3.04 8.08 1.53
N TYR A 195 -2.17 8.48 0.63
CA TYR A 195 -1.90 9.85 0.21
C TYR A 195 -2.71 10.23 -1.04
N SER A 196 -2.85 11.53 -1.33
CA SER A 196 -3.54 12.03 -2.53
C SER A 196 -2.68 11.95 -3.79
N ASP A 197 -1.37 12.16 -3.67
CA ASP A 197 -0.40 12.10 -4.77
C ASP A 197 1.01 11.78 -4.26
N PHE A 198 1.91 11.40 -5.18
CA PHE A 198 3.27 11.02 -4.84
C PHE A 198 4.07 12.17 -4.22
N GLU A 199 3.92 13.39 -4.73
CA GLU A 199 4.69 14.54 -4.24
C GLU A 199 4.34 14.85 -2.79
N SER A 200 3.05 14.86 -2.44
CA SER A 200 2.56 15.04 -1.07
C SER A 200 3.13 13.98 -0.13
N SER A 201 3.14 12.71 -0.57
CA SER A 201 3.68 11.61 0.24
C SER A 201 5.16 11.81 0.56
N VAL A 202 5.97 12.25 -0.41
CA VAL A 202 7.40 12.53 -0.19
C VAL A 202 7.59 13.68 0.80
N GLY A 203 6.78 14.72 0.71
CA GLY A 203 6.80 15.85 1.64
C GLY A 203 6.47 15.43 3.08
N ASP A 204 5.40 14.65 3.25
CA ASP A 204 4.98 14.15 4.56
C ASP A 204 6.04 13.23 5.18
N PHE A 205 6.55 12.27 4.42
CA PHE A 205 7.62 11.40 4.89
C PHE A 205 8.88 12.19 5.23
N PHE A 206 9.31 13.12 4.38
CA PHE A 206 10.46 13.95 4.66
C PHE A 206 10.29 14.75 5.95
N SER A 207 9.16 15.40 6.13
CA SER A 207 8.88 16.19 7.34
C SER A 207 8.76 15.32 8.59
N SER A 208 8.17 14.12 8.49
CA SER A 208 8.02 13.20 9.63
C SER A 208 9.35 12.69 10.18
N TYR A 209 10.40 12.57 9.35
CA TYR A 209 11.74 12.14 9.76
C TYR A 209 12.68 13.28 10.13
N THR A 210 12.53 14.45 9.51
CA THR A 210 13.46 15.57 9.69
C THR A 210 12.94 16.66 10.61
N GLY A 211 11.62 16.72 10.81
CA GLY A 211 10.96 17.76 11.60
C GLY A 211 10.81 19.10 10.87
N PHE A 212 11.16 19.19 9.59
CA PHE A 212 10.99 20.41 8.79
C PHE A 212 10.62 20.09 7.33
N ASN A 213 10.00 21.08 6.66
CA ASN A 213 9.65 20.99 5.24
C ASN A 213 10.69 21.72 4.39
N SER A 214 11.05 21.14 3.24
CA SER A 214 11.94 21.77 2.28
C SER A 214 11.55 21.41 0.84
N PRO A 215 10.70 22.20 0.20
CA PRO A 215 10.25 21.95 -1.18
C PRO A 215 11.40 21.80 -2.19
N PHE A 216 12.54 22.41 -1.92
CA PHE A 216 13.74 22.25 -2.75
C PHE A 216 14.33 20.84 -2.61
N ILE A 217 14.51 20.36 -1.37
CA ILE A 217 15.07 19.02 -1.09
C ILE A 217 14.10 17.94 -1.58
N GLU A 218 12.82 18.08 -1.29
CA GLU A 218 11.76 17.18 -1.74
C GLU A 218 11.76 17.03 -3.26
N ARG A 219 11.86 18.13 -4.01
CA ARG A 219 11.96 18.12 -5.47
C ARG A 219 13.22 17.42 -5.97
N VAL A 220 14.35 17.57 -5.28
CA VAL A 220 15.60 16.84 -5.61
C VAL A 220 15.41 15.34 -5.40
N ILE A 221 14.81 14.94 -4.27
CA ILE A 221 14.52 13.54 -3.95
C ILE A 221 13.56 12.95 -5.01
N ILE A 222 12.43 13.59 -5.28
CA ILE A 222 11.43 13.16 -6.27
C ILE A 222 12.08 12.94 -7.63
N LYS A 223 12.85 13.93 -8.11
CA LYS A 223 13.55 13.85 -9.40
C LYS A 223 14.56 12.71 -9.44
N ARG A 224 15.22 12.42 -8.34
CA ARG A 224 16.21 11.33 -8.27
C ARG A 224 15.52 9.96 -8.21
N VAL A 225 14.55 9.81 -7.35
CA VAL A 225 13.73 8.60 -7.17
C VAL A 225 13.06 8.20 -8.49
N SER A 226 12.36 9.15 -9.13
CA SER A 226 11.65 8.89 -10.38
C SER A 226 12.57 8.49 -11.54
N ARG A 227 13.80 9.06 -11.59
CA ARG A 227 14.81 8.63 -12.58
C ARG A 227 15.39 7.25 -12.30
N MET A 228 15.62 6.91 -11.02
CA MET A 228 16.18 5.62 -10.63
C MET A 228 15.20 4.48 -10.92
N ALA A 229 13.93 4.67 -10.60
CA ALA A 229 12.89 3.66 -10.78
C ALA A 229 12.09 3.83 -12.09
N ASN A 230 12.50 4.76 -12.97
CA ASN A 230 11.95 5.00 -14.30
C ASN A 230 10.44 5.20 -14.33
N PHE A 231 9.93 6.14 -13.54
CA PHE A 231 8.51 6.52 -13.56
C PHE A 231 8.32 8.05 -13.62
N ARG A 232 7.10 8.48 -13.91
CA ARG A 232 6.71 9.89 -13.88
C ARG A 232 5.92 10.17 -12.61
N PRO A 233 6.36 11.11 -11.76
CA PRO A 233 5.66 11.45 -10.50
C PRO A 233 4.19 11.81 -10.70
N ASP A 234 3.89 12.56 -11.77
CA ASP A 234 2.53 13.03 -12.10
C ASP A 234 1.52 11.91 -12.41
N ASP A 235 2.01 10.71 -12.77
CA ASP A 235 1.18 9.55 -13.08
C ASP A 235 0.76 8.80 -11.79
N ILE A 236 1.36 9.15 -10.65
CA ILE A 236 1.08 8.53 -9.35
C ILE A 236 0.21 9.47 -8.52
N SER A 237 -1.09 9.45 -8.76
CA SER A 237 -2.04 10.29 -8.06
C SER A 237 -3.37 9.55 -7.80
N PRO A 238 -3.53 8.94 -6.62
CA PRO A 238 -4.82 8.42 -6.18
C PRO A 238 -5.97 9.42 -6.31
N LEU A 239 -5.69 10.72 -6.11
CA LEU A 239 -6.70 11.78 -6.24
C LEU A 239 -7.15 12.00 -7.70
N LYS A 240 -6.25 11.84 -8.67
CA LYS A 240 -6.62 11.88 -10.10
C LYS A 240 -7.43 10.64 -10.46
N ALA A 241 -6.98 9.46 -10.03
CA ALA A 241 -7.68 8.20 -10.23
C ALA A 241 -9.09 8.22 -9.63
N ALA A 242 -9.24 8.76 -8.42
CA ALA A 242 -10.53 8.86 -7.72
C ALA A 242 -11.63 9.54 -8.57
N LYS A 243 -11.26 10.49 -9.42
CA LYS A 243 -12.22 11.21 -10.30
C LYS A 243 -12.83 10.33 -11.39
N ASN A 244 -12.24 9.16 -11.66
CA ASN A 244 -12.69 8.21 -12.66
C ASN A 244 -13.23 6.90 -12.04
N ILE A 245 -13.19 6.78 -10.70
CA ILE A 245 -13.66 5.61 -9.97
C ILE A 245 -15.14 5.77 -9.62
N HIS A 246 -15.98 4.91 -10.18
CA HIS A 246 -17.43 4.88 -9.97
C HIS A 246 -17.91 3.73 -9.10
N ILE A 247 -17.07 2.73 -8.85
CA ILE A 247 -17.34 1.59 -7.96
C ILE A 247 -17.46 2.03 -6.49
N PRO A 248 -18.04 1.22 -5.61
CA PRO A 248 -18.09 1.47 -4.18
C PRO A 248 -16.68 1.63 -3.57
N VAL A 249 -16.48 2.65 -2.72
CA VAL A 249 -15.19 2.92 -2.05
C VAL A 249 -15.38 3.18 -0.57
N LEU A 250 -14.61 2.47 0.28
CA LEU A 250 -14.43 2.77 1.69
C LEU A 250 -13.03 3.33 1.92
N ILE A 251 -12.96 4.58 2.38
CA ILE A 251 -11.70 5.20 2.82
C ILE A 251 -11.62 5.09 4.33
N VAL A 252 -10.51 4.58 4.83
CA VAL A 252 -10.23 4.47 6.27
C VAL A 252 -8.92 5.20 6.60
N HIS A 253 -8.88 5.95 7.68
CA HIS A 253 -7.66 6.64 8.11
C HIS A 253 -7.63 6.81 9.64
N GLY A 254 -6.44 6.71 10.23
CA GLY A 254 -6.23 7.03 11.63
C GLY A 254 -6.07 8.54 11.84
N ASN A 255 -6.78 9.13 12.82
CA ASN A 255 -6.65 10.57 13.05
C ASN A 255 -5.36 11.00 13.76
N ASN A 256 -4.54 10.03 14.20
CA ASN A 256 -3.22 10.25 14.79
C ASN A 256 -2.08 9.76 13.86
N ASP A 257 -2.36 9.66 12.57
CA ASP A 257 -1.35 9.32 11.56
C ASP A 257 -0.38 10.49 11.37
N ASN A 258 0.87 10.27 11.77
CA ASN A 258 1.96 11.24 11.67
C ASN A 258 2.91 10.97 10.49
N LYS A 259 2.60 9.97 9.65
CA LYS A 259 3.36 9.61 8.45
C LYS A 259 2.70 10.12 7.19
N ILE A 260 1.38 9.96 7.10
CA ILE A 260 0.54 10.43 6.01
C ILE A 260 -0.59 11.26 6.62
N ASN A 261 -0.71 12.51 6.17
CA ASN A 261 -1.66 13.44 6.76
C ASN A 261 -3.12 12.96 6.56
N PRO A 262 -3.92 12.83 7.65
CA PRO A 262 -5.32 12.40 7.55
C PRO A 262 -6.21 13.30 6.67
N VAL A 263 -5.77 14.49 6.33
CA VAL A 263 -6.50 15.38 5.40
C VAL A 263 -6.72 14.74 4.04
N TYR A 264 -5.80 13.88 3.59
CA TYR A 264 -5.91 13.20 2.30
C TYR A 264 -7.11 12.24 2.21
N ALA A 265 -7.53 11.67 3.33
CA ALA A 265 -8.75 10.87 3.36
C ALA A 265 -9.99 11.70 2.93
N ASN A 266 -10.07 12.96 3.38
CA ASN A 266 -11.15 13.87 2.98
C ASN A 266 -10.98 14.35 1.53
N GLU A 267 -9.77 14.63 1.08
CA GLU A 267 -9.50 15.02 -0.31
C GLU A 267 -9.91 13.91 -1.29
N LEU A 268 -9.51 12.68 -1.01
CA LEU A 268 -9.89 11.51 -1.79
C LEU A 268 -11.40 11.28 -1.77
N PHE A 269 -12.02 11.36 -0.57
CA PHE A 269 -13.46 11.21 -0.44
C PHE A 269 -14.23 12.24 -1.28
N LEU A 270 -13.82 13.51 -1.24
CA LEU A 270 -14.43 14.57 -2.03
C LEU A 270 -14.14 14.40 -3.53
N GLY A 271 -12.95 13.92 -3.89
CA GLY A 271 -12.52 13.71 -5.28
C GLY A 271 -13.15 12.51 -5.97
N LEU A 272 -13.66 11.50 -5.21
CA LEU A 272 -14.27 10.31 -5.77
C LEU A 272 -15.52 10.62 -6.59
N ALA A 273 -15.55 10.09 -7.83
CA ALA A 273 -16.75 10.14 -8.70
C ALA A 273 -17.86 9.19 -8.24
N SER A 274 -17.50 8.15 -7.46
CA SER A 274 -18.48 7.19 -6.92
C SER A 274 -19.54 7.85 -6.06
N ASN A 275 -20.80 7.47 -6.30
CA ASN A 275 -21.95 7.84 -5.43
C ASN A 275 -22.05 6.94 -4.18
N ASN A 276 -21.44 5.74 -4.22
CA ASN A 276 -21.38 4.81 -3.09
C ASN A 276 -20.00 4.87 -2.42
N LYS A 277 -19.77 5.94 -1.67
CA LYS A 277 -18.51 6.18 -0.97
C LYS A 277 -18.72 6.42 0.52
N ARG A 278 -17.81 5.90 1.32
CA ARG A 278 -17.80 6.07 2.78
C ARG A 278 -16.41 6.46 3.26
N ILE A 279 -16.37 7.19 4.36
CA ILE A 279 -15.13 7.53 5.08
C ILE A 279 -15.27 7.09 6.53
N LEU A 280 -14.25 6.42 7.04
CA LEU A 280 -14.17 5.95 8.42
C LEU A 280 -12.87 6.47 9.05
N ILE A 281 -12.98 7.37 10.00
CA ILE A 281 -11.82 7.87 10.75
C ILE A 281 -11.73 7.11 12.07
N ILE A 282 -10.59 6.47 12.31
CA ILE A 282 -10.35 5.68 13.54
C ILE A 282 -9.65 6.56 14.58
N PRO A 283 -10.33 6.85 15.71
CA PRO A 283 -9.76 7.70 16.77
C PRO A 283 -8.51 7.07 17.40
N GLY A 284 -7.44 7.86 17.52
CA GLY A 284 -6.19 7.45 18.14
C GLY A 284 -5.34 6.50 17.32
N ALA A 285 -5.80 6.06 16.14
CA ALA A 285 -5.00 5.20 15.27
C ALA A 285 -3.90 5.99 14.57
N SER A 286 -2.72 5.38 14.49
CA SER A 286 -1.56 5.81 13.72
C SER A 286 -1.58 5.20 12.31
N HIS A 287 -0.48 5.37 11.56
CA HIS A 287 -0.38 4.95 10.16
C HIS A 287 -0.64 3.46 9.91
N LEU A 288 -0.22 2.57 10.80
CA LEU A 288 -0.23 1.12 10.58
C LEU A 288 -1.13 0.33 11.53
N ASP A 289 -1.78 0.98 12.49
CA ASP A 289 -2.56 0.30 13.53
C ASP A 289 -4.08 0.51 13.44
N VAL A 290 -4.57 0.95 12.29
CA VAL A 290 -5.97 1.27 12.02
C VAL A 290 -6.91 0.11 12.42
N TRP A 291 -6.63 -1.11 11.94
CA TRP A 291 -7.43 -2.29 12.23
C TRP A 291 -7.35 -2.69 13.72
N ASN A 292 -6.17 -2.55 14.33
CA ASN A 292 -5.92 -2.91 15.73
C ASN A 292 -6.64 -1.93 16.67
N LYS A 293 -6.49 -0.62 16.44
CA LYS A 293 -7.17 0.43 17.23
C LYS A 293 -8.67 0.44 17.01
N GLY A 294 -9.12 0.22 15.79
CA GLY A 294 -10.54 0.14 15.45
C GLY A 294 -11.23 -1.13 15.97
N GLY A 295 -10.46 -2.22 16.16
CA GLY A 295 -10.91 -3.46 16.75
C GLY A 295 -12.20 -4.00 16.11
N VAL A 296 -13.09 -4.55 16.94
CA VAL A 296 -14.37 -5.14 16.48
C VAL A 296 -15.22 -4.13 15.69
N GLY A 297 -15.20 -2.85 16.07
CA GLY A 297 -15.95 -1.79 15.37
C GLY A 297 -15.48 -1.58 13.95
N TYR A 298 -14.17 -1.59 13.73
CA TYR A 298 -13.58 -1.49 12.40
C TYR A 298 -14.01 -2.65 11.50
N PHE A 299 -13.85 -3.91 11.96
CA PHE A 299 -14.26 -5.08 11.19
C PHE A 299 -15.77 -5.10 10.90
N ALA A 300 -16.61 -4.65 11.84
CA ALA A 300 -18.05 -4.54 11.64
C ALA A 300 -18.42 -3.51 10.55
N GLU A 301 -17.77 -2.32 10.53
CA GLU A 301 -18.02 -1.31 9.50
C GLU A 301 -17.54 -1.76 8.12
N VAL A 302 -16.40 -2.45 8.04
CA VAL A 302 -15.92 -3.04 6.77
C VAL A 302 -16.86 -4.15 6.29
N ASP A 303 -17.30 -5.06 7.16
CA ASP A 303 -18.26 -6.11 6.81
C ASP A 303 -19.59 -5.51 6.34
N LYS A 304 -20.09 -4.47 7.01
CA LYS A 304 -21.28 -3.73 6.59
C LYS A 304 -21.09 -3.05 5.24
N PHE A 305 -19.93 -2.45 4.98
CA PHE A 305 -19.62 -1.87 3.66
C PHE A 305 -19.65 -2.95 2.59
N LEU A 306 -18.95 -4.06 2.77
CA LEU A 306 -18.91 -5.16 1.80
C LEU A 306 -20.29 -5.75 1.56
N ASN A 307 -21.10 -5.99 2.61
CA ASN A 307 -22.45 -6.53 2.45
C ASN A 307 -23.40 -5.55 1.74
N THR A 308 -23.27 -4.24 1.93
CA THR A 308 -24.14 -3.23 1.29
C THR A 308 -23.66 -2.80 -0.09
N ALA A 309 -22.37 -2.71 -0.29
CA ALA A 309 -21.78 -2.19 -1.52
C ALA A 309 -21.55 -3.26 -2.59
N VAL A 310 -21.29 -4.49 -2.15
CA VAL A 310 -20.91 -5.60 -3.04
C VAL A 310 -22.10 -6.53 -3.33
N LEU A 311 -22.95 -6.76 -2.35
CA LEU A 311 -24.07 -7.73 -2.49
C LEU A 311 -25.37 -7.13 -3.01
N ASN A 312 -25.60 -5.82 -2.84
CA ASN A 312 -26.87 -5.18 -3.28
C ASN A 312 -26.85 -4.71 -4.75
N PHE A 313 -25.75 -4.83 -5.48
CA PHE A 313 -25.70 -4.52 -6.91
C PHE A 313 -26.32 -5.60 -7.81
N SER A 314 -26.77 -6.70 -7.26
CA SER A 314 -27.41 -7.82 -8.00
C SER A 314 -28.92 -7.70 -8.15
N SER A 315 -29.55 -6.58 -7.74
CA SER A 315 -31.02 -6.42 -7.80
C SER A 315 -31.51 -5.46 -8.89
N ASP A 316 -30.65 -4.87 -9.70
CA ASP A 316 -31.00 -3.86 -10.71
C ASP A 316 -30.51 -4.20 -12.14
N GLU A 317 -30.34 -5.50 -12.47
CA GLU A 317 -30.24 -6.00 -13.86
C GLU A 317 -31.40 -6.89 -14.26
#